data_62fbc3d1f6ed53b3257cac5dc7259c02
#
_entry.id   62fbc3d1f6ed53b3257cac5dc7259c02
#
_cell.length_a   1.000
_cell.length_b   1.000
_cell.length_c   1.000
_cell.angle_alpha   90.00
_cell.angle_beta   90.00
_cell.angle_gamma   90.00
#
_symmetry.space_group_name_H-M   'P 1'
#
loop_
_entity.id
_entity.type
_entity.pdbx_description
1 polymer ?
#
loop_
_entity_poly.entity_id
_entity_poly.type
_entity_poly.pdbx_seq_one_letter_code
_entity_poly.pdbx_strand_id
1 'polypeptide(L)'
;MPTTLETAVAKYLRSGNPAQRTREEYSTTLRKWARWGNTIPIENLGRKDIRAFLDWVYEDAAGRDGGNPGRTANKVRSHLRAVMAWAWEQDMVGALPRFPKVKPHRVVAGRHYLTKPELNALYFASHQMTRPRGWSEPFSVGRYWRSALVVFFNYGLDTGTVWRTETFHEPIRCRHVSWDRQSPDREVKEQSPWGWLFYRRLKTHKAFYRPMNRTVHAHIKNIMPDDPDPEAPIFLGGGTRPNKRFRTLCGLAGIGPKTNIETGEKQPWVLRDLRKTCATYYDEHVPESSVEILGHSAGGVTYRHYAHRAPLAFRAIMTLPQPSAFAALSKGFDGQCPCCRRRFADG
;
A
#
# COMPACT_ATOMS: atom_id res chain seq x y z
N MET A 1 27.47 -31.07 15.03
CA MET A 1 26.58 -30.46 16.04
C MET A 1 25.20 -30.31 15.43
N PRO A 2 24.12 -30.57 16.15
CA PRO A 2 22.77 -30.41 15.65
C PRO A 2 22.52 -28.95 15.27
N THR A 3 21.85 -28.72 14.13
CA THR A 3 21.59 -27.38 13.63
C THR A 3 20.29 -26.85 14.19
N THR A 4 20.32 -25.70 14.87
CA THR A 4 19.10 -25.04 15.34
C THR A 4 18.40 -24.29 14.22
N LEU A 5 17.08 -24.02 14.38
CA LEU A 5 16.34 -23.22 13.39
C LEU A 5 16.93 -21.81 13.24
N GLU A 6 17.38 -21.21 14.33
CA GLU A 6 18.03 -19.89 14.33
C GLU A 6 19.29 -19.89 13.46
N THR A 7 20.13 -20.92 13.61
CA THR A 7 21.35 -21.09 12.81
C THR A 7 21.01 -21.27 11.33
N ALA A 8 20.01 -22.10 11.01
CA ALA A 8 19.55 -22.31 9.64
C ALA A 8 19.00 -21.03 9.00
N VAL A 9 18.17 -20.28 9.73
CA VAL A 9 17.64 -18.99 9.25
C VAL A 9 18.77 -17.97 9.04
N ALA A 10 19.73 -17.89 9.95
CA ALA A 10 20.86 -16.97 9.81
C ALA A 10 21.70 -17.28 8.55
N LYS A 11 21.95 -18.55 8.28
CA LYS A 11 22.66 -18.98 7.07
C LYS A 11 21.84 -18.70 5.80
N TYR A 12 20.54 -19.02 5.79
CA TYR A 12 19.60 -18.76 4.71
C TYR A 12 19.54 -17.27 4.34
N LEU A 13 19.44 -16.39 5.35
CA LEU A 13 19.40 -14.95 5.13
C LEU A 13 20.73 -14.37 4.63
N ARG A 14 21.86 -15.00 4.93
CA ARG A 14 23.16 -14.61 4.38
C ARG A 14 23.29 -15.03 2.91
N SER A 15 22.87 -16.25 2.56
CA SER A 15 23.02 -16.77 1.19
C SER A 15 22.16 -16.02 0.18
N GLY A 16 20.93 -15.63 0.55
CA GLY A 16 19.96 -14.97 -0.34
C GLY A 16 19.99 -13.45 -0.32
N ASN A 17 20.76 -12.84 0.58
CA ASN A 17 20.81 -11.37 0.80
C ASN A 17 19.45 -10.64 0.65
N PRO A 18 18.38 -11.09 1.32
CA PRO A 18 17.06 -10.54 1.14
C PRO A 18 16.96 -9.11 1.67
N ALA A 19 15.98 -8.36 1.16
CA ALA A 19 15.68 -7.00 1.63
C ALA A 19 15.47 -6.95 3.16
N GLN A 20 15.82 -5.82 3.78
CA GLN A 20 15.76 -5.60 5.23
C GLN A 20 14.41 -6.03 5.84
N ARG A 21 13.30 -5.66 5.21
CA ARG A 21 11.97 -6.04 5.68
C ARG A 21 11.77 -7.56 5.72
N THR A 22 12.31 -8.29 4.75
CA THR A 22 12.24 -9.76 4.74
C THR A 22 13.01 -10.31 5.93
N ARG A 23 14.19 -9.77 6.24
CA ARG A 23 14.97 -10.15 7.44
C ARG A 23 14.18 -9.92 8.73
N GLU A 24 13.49 -8.80 8.88
CA GLU A 24 12.64 -8.48 10.04
C GLU A 24 11.46 -9.46 10.17
N GLU A 25 10.88 -9.87 9.05
CA GLU A 25 9.80 -10.85 9.03
C GLU A 25 10.27 -12.23 9.50
N TYR A 26 11.46 -12.68 9.08
CA TYR A 26 12.08 -13.90 9.59
C TYR A 26 12.46 -13.80 11.07
N SER A 27 13.00 -12.65 11.51
CA SER A 27 13.27 -12.40 12.93
C SER A 27 12.00 -12.47 13.78
N THR A 28 10.87 -12.04 13.22
CA THR A 28 9.57 -12.17 13.90
C THR A 28 9.14 -13.65 14.00
N THR A 29 9.41 -14.45 12.97
CA THR A 29 9.16 -15.90 13.00
C THR A 29 10.03 -16.60 14.04
N LEU A 30 11.32 -16.25 14.11
CA LEU A 30 12.23 -16.79 15.11
C LEU A 30 11.83 -16.42 16.54
N ARG A 31 11.40 -15.19 16.80
CA ARG A 31 10.88 -14.80 18.11
C ARG A 31 9.65 -15.62 18.52
N LYS A 32 8.79 -15.98 17.58
CA LYS A 32 7.66 -16.87 17.84
C LYS A 32 8.13 -18.28 18.14
N TRP A 33 9.11 -18.78 17.39
CA TRP A 33 9.72 -20.10 17.63
C TRP A 33 10.33 -20.19 19.02
N ALA A 34 11.16 -19.21 19.40
CA ALA A 34 11.77 -19.14 20.73
C ALA A 34 10.73 -19.07 21.87
N ARG A 35 9.64 -18.31 21.69
CA ARG A 35 8.54 -18.24 22.65
C ARG A 35 7.75 -19.55 22.79
N TRP A 36 7.65 -20.31 21.72
CA TRP A 36 7.06 -21.66 21.76
C TRP A 36 7.92 -22.64 22.56
N GLY A 37 9.20 -22.32 22.74
CA GLY A 37 10.09 -23.04 23.65
C GLY A 37 10.63 -24.36 23.13
N ASN A 38 10.57 -24.61 21.81
CA ASN A 38 11.06 -25.84 21.24
C ASN A 38 12.52 -25.73 20.78
N THR A 39 13.33 -26.71 21.16
CA THR A 39 14.76 -26.80 20.84
C THR A 39 15.09 -27.93 19.84
N ILE A 40 14.10 -28.49 19.16
CA ILE A 40 14.30 -29.57 18.19
C ILE A 40 15.26 -29.12 17.09
N PRO A 41 16.36 -29.86 16.83
CA PRO A 41 17.21 -29.61 15.69
C PRO A 41 16.44 -29.72 14.38
N ILE A 42 16.83 -28.96 13.35
CA ILE A 42 16.12 -28.94 12.06
C ILE A 42 16.11 -30.32 11.38
N GLU A 43 17.12 -31.13 11.61
CA GLU A 43 17.27 -32.49 11.10
C GLU A 43 16.14 -33.41 11.61
N ASN A 44 15.61 -33.13 12.80
CA ASN A 44 14.58 -33.91 13.48
C ASN A 44 13.19 -33.28 13.39
N LEU A 45 13.05 -32.12 12.72
CA LEU A 45 11.77 -31.43 12.57
C LEU A 45 10.84 -32.20 11.66
N GLY A 46 9.83 -32.83 12.27
CA GLY A 46 8.80 -33.56 11.57
C GLY A 46 7.50 -32.76 11.32
N ARG A 47 6.59 -33.38 10.56
CA ARG A 47 5.26 -32.81 10.29
C ARG A 47 4.46 -32.49 11.57
N LYS A 48 4.60 -33.30 12.62
CA LYS A 48 3.90 -33.13 13.91
C LYS A 48 4.36 -31.84 14.61
N ASP A 49 5.69 -31.61 14.66
CA ASP A 49 6.28 -30.44 15.32
C ASP A 49 5.90 -29.16 14.60
N ILE A 50 5.99 -29.16 13.25
CA ILE A 50 5.57 -28.04 12.42
C ILE A 50 4.08 -27.76 12.65
N ARG A 51 3.24 -28.76 12.72
CA ARG A 51 1.79 -28.58 12.97
C ARG A 51 1.54 -27.96 14.33
N ALA A 52 2.15 -28.52 15.38
CA ALA A 52 2.01 -28.02 16.74
C ALA A 52 2.46 -26.55 16.87
N PHE A 53 3.58 -26.18 16.23
CA PHE A 53 4.02 -24.79 16.20
C PHE A 53 3.06 -23.88 15.44
N LEU A 54 2.52 -24.30 14.31
CA LEU A 54 1.57 -23.49 13.54
C LEU A 54 0.23 -23.32 14.27
N ASP A 55 -0.23 -24.32 14.99
CA ASP A 55 -1.42 -24.23 15.83
C ASP A 55 -1.19 -23.28 17.01
N TRP A 56 -0.03 -23.34 17.68
CA TRP A 56 0.35 -22.36 18.70
C TRP A 56 0.42 -20.94 18.13
N VAL A 57 1.01 -20.74 16.92
CA VAL A 57 1.04 -19.42 16.27
C VAL A 57 -0.35 -18.91 15.95
N TYR A 58 -1.27 -19.82 15.59
CA TYR A 58 -2.67 -19.47 15.34
C TYR A 58 -3.34 -18.96 16.62
N GLU A 59 -3.19 -19.65 17.72
CA GLU A 59 -3.75 -19.27 19.04
C GLU A 59 -3.15 -17.96 19.57
N ASP A 60 -1.81 -17.81 19.50
CA ASP A 60 -1.12 -16.57 19.88
C ASP A 60 -1.61 -15.36 19.05
N ALA A 61 -1.97 -15.59 17.80
CA ALA A 61 -2.49 -14.54 16.93
C ALA A 61 -4.00 -14.28 17.14
N ALA A 62 -4.77 -15.29 17.52
CA ALA A 62 -6.21 -15.16 17.81
C ALA A 62 -6.49 -14.29 19.04
N GLY A 63 -5.59 -14.33 20.04
CA GLY A 63 -5.69 -13.48 21.23
C GLY A 63 -5.34 -12.01 21.01
N ARG A 64 -5.07 -11.58 19.77
CA ARG A 64 -4.70 -10.19 19.45
C ARG A 64 -5.77 -9.51 18.61
N ASP A 65 -6.22 -8.33 19.04
CA ASP A 65 -7.21 -7.55 18.32
C ASP A 65 -6.83 -7.30 16.84
N GLY A 66 -7.76 -7.55 15.93
CA GLY A 66 -7.68 -7.17 14.51
C GLY A 66 -6.71 -8.03 13.66
N GLY A 67 -6.23 -9.16 14.18
CA GLY A 67 -5.38 -10.11 13.45
C GLY A 67 -6.18 -11.15 12.66
N ASN A 68 -5.62 -11.67 11.56
CA ASN A 68 -6.10 -12.90 10.93
C ASN A 68 -5.16 -14.05 11.32
N PRO A 69 -5.54 -14.90 12.31
CA PRO A 69 -4.69 -15.96 12.84
C PRO A 69 -4.19 -16.93 11.77
N GLY A 70 -5.06 -17.38 10.90
CA GLY A 70 -4.71 -18.32 9.84
C GLY A 70 -3.76 -17.71 8.81
N ARG A 71 -3.88 -16.41 8.51
CA ARG A 71 -2.93 -15.71 7.64
C ARG A 71 -1.56 -15.60 8.30
N THR A 72 -1.52 -15.29 9.60
CA THR A 72 -0.28 -15.20 10.37
C THR A 72 0.42 -16.56 10.42
N ALA A 73 -0.30 -17.63 10.73
CA ALA A 73 0.24 -18.99 10.75
C ALA A 73 0.73 -19.44 9.36
N ASN A 74 -0.02 -19.16 8.28
CA ASN A 74 0.43 -19.49 6.92
C ASN A 74 1.65 -18.66 6.46
N LYS A 75 1.83 -17.44 6.94
CA LYS A 75 3.05 -16.67 6.70
C LYS A 75 4.25 -17.32 7.38
N VAL A 76 4.14 -17.67 8.65
CA VAL A 76 5.17 -18.40 9.41
C VAL A 76 5.49 -19.74 8.72
N ARG A 77 4.46 -20.48 8.31
CA ARG A 77 4.62 -21.72 7.53
C ARG A 77 5.45 -21.50 6.26
N SER A 78 5.20 -20.41 5.52
CA SER A 78 5.95 -20.09 4.30
C SER A 78 7.41 -19.79 4.58
N HIS A 79 7.70 -19.10 5.68
CA HIS A 79 9.07 -18.85 6.12
C HIS A 79 9.79 -20.14 6.49
N LEU A 80 9.19 -20.99 7.32
CA LEU A 80 9.77 -22.28 7.68
C LEU A 80 10.04 -23.15 6.46
N ARG A 81 9.06 -23.23 5.54
CA ARG A 81 9.22 -24.01 4.31
C ARG A 81 10.39 -23.51 3.46
N ALA A 82 10.56 -22.20 3.33
CA ALA A 82 11.68 -21.64 2.54
C ALA A 82 13.03 -21.98 3.16
N VAL A 83 13.17 -21.84 4.48
CA VAL A 83 14.40 -22.20 5.20
C VAL A 83 14.70 -23.68 5.11
N MET A 84 13.68 -24.54 5.32
CA MET A 84 13.87 -26.00 5.26
C MET A 84 14.14 -26.51 3.85
N ALA A 85 13.53 -25.90 2.82
CA ALA A 85 13.86 -26.22 1.43
C ALA A 85 15.31 -25.86 1.10
N TRP A 86 15.77 -24.68 1.50
CA TRP A 86 17.15 -24.28 1.37
C TRP A 86 18.11 -25.20 2.17
N ALA A 87 17.76 -25.55 3.41
CA ALA A 87 18.56 -26.47 4.23
C ALA A 87 18.67 -27.87 3.59
N TRP A 88 17.62 -28.33 2.93
CA TRP A 88 17.62 -29.57 2.17
C TRP A 88 18.52 -29.48 0.93
N GLU A 89 18.47 -28.39 0.17
CA GLU A 89 19.36 -28.10 -0.95
C GLU A 89 20.85 -27.99 -0.53
N GLN A 90 21.11 -27.73 0.75
CA GLN A 90 22.47 -27.67 1.33
C GLN A 90 22.85 -28.93 2.12
N ASP A 91 22.15 -30.03 1.93
CA ASP A 91 22.36 -31.34 2.60
C ASP A 91 22.37 -31.27 4.14
N MET A 92 21.78 -30.20 4.71
CA MET A 92 21.67 -30.04 6.17
C MET A 92 20.54 -30.88 6.76
N VAL A 93 19.57 -31.30 5.96
CA VAL A 93 18.46 -32.18 6.35
C VAL A 93 18.24 -33.24 5.28
N GLY A 94 18.02 -34.49 5.70
CA GLY A 94 17.89 -35.63 4.77
C GLY A 94 16.58 -35.63 3.96
N ALA A 95 15.52 -34.97 4.46
CA ALA A 95 14.23 -34.89 3.77
C ALA A 95 13.51 -33.58 4.10
N LEU A 96 12.74 -33.08 3.13
CA LEU A 96 11.88 -31.91 3.34
C LEU A 96 10.56 -32.36 4.01
N PRO A 97 10.26 -31.88 5.25
CA PRO A 97 9.05 -32.25 5.93
C PRO A 97 7.80 -31.64 5.24
N ARG A 98 6.64 -32.28 5.45
CA ARG A 98 5.37 -31.72 4.95
C ARG A 98 4.91 -30.55 5.80
N PHE A 99 4.60 -29.41 5.15
CA PHE A 99 4.10 -28.20 5.79
C PHE A 99 2.57 -28.12 5.64
N PRO A 100 1.78 -28.48 6.67
CA PRO A 100 0.33 -28.43 6.60
C PRO A 100 -0.15 -26.99 6.46
N LYS A 101 -1.15 -26.76 5.58
CA LYS A 101 -1.82 -25.46 5.50
C LYS A 101 -2.74 -25.29 6.71
N VAL A 102 -2.73 -24.10 7.28
CA VAL A 102 -3.73 -23.69 8.28
C VAL A 102 -4.88 -23.03 7.52
N LYS A 103 -6.13 -23.46 7.79
CA LYS A 103 -7.29 -22.82 7.16
C LYS A 103 -7.29 -21.32 7.58
N PRO A 104 -7.23 -20.38 6.63
CA PRO A 104 -7.35 -18.99 6.99
C PRO A 104 -8.76 -18.73 7.51
N HIS A 105 -8.88 -17.94 8.56
CA HIS A 105 -10.18 -17.39 8.93
C HIS A 105 -10.67 -16.56 7.74
N ARG A 106 -11.76 -16.99 7.11
CA ARG A 106 -12.32 -16.28 5.96
C ARG A 106 -13.04 -15.05 6.51
N VAL A 107 -12.32 -13.94 6.57
CA VAL A 107 -12.94 -12.65 6.87
C VAL A 107 -13.73 -12.28 5.62
N VAL A 108 -15.01 -12.56 5.60
CA VAL A 108 -15.94 -11.95 4.63
C VAL A 108 -16.17 -10.54 5.13
N ALA A 109 -15.26 -9.68 4.76
CA ALA A 109 -15.41 -8.28 5.08
C ALA A 109 -16.52 -7.71 4.19
N GLY A 110 -17.31 -6.84 4.74
CA GLY A 110 -18.25 -6.00 4.00
C GLY A 110 -17.53 -5.12 2.99
N ARG A 111 -18.13 -4.04 2.60
CA ARG A 111 -17.55 -3.09 1.65
C ARG A 111 -16.10 -2.73 2.00
N HIS A 112 -15.21 -2.86 1.01
CA HIS A 112 -13.77 -2.63 1.16
C HIS A 112 -13.28 -1.33 0.53
N TYR A 113 -14.18 -0.52 -0.01
CA TYR A 113 -13.87 0.73 -0.70
C TYR A 113 -14.72 1.88 -0.14
N LEU A 114 -14.20 3.08 -0.25
CA LEU A 114 -14.86 4.31 0.13
C LEU A 114 -15.76 4.80 -1.02
N THR A 115 -16.98 5.21 -0.70
CA THR A 115 -17.90 5.82 -1.67
C THR A 115 -17.50 7.25 -2.03
N LYS A 116 -18.01 7.81 -3.14
CA LYS A 116 -17.76 9.21 -3.50
C LYS A 116 -18.22 10.20 -2.41
N PRO A 117 -19.36 10.04 -1.74
CA PRO A 117 -19.71 10.87 -0.59
C PRO A 117 -18.70 10.81 0.56
N GLU A 118 -18.18 9.62 0.88
CA GLU A 118 -17.15 9.47 1.92
C GLU A 118 -15.82 10.08 1.51
N LEU A 119 -15.42 9.95 0.23
CA LEU A 119 -14.22 10.62 -0.30
C LEU A 119 -14.36 12.14 -0.22
N ASN A 120 -15.54 12.68 -0.53
CA ASN A 120 -15.84 14.09 -0.36
C ASN A 120 -15.77 14.51 1.11
N ALA A 121 -16.34 13.71 2.02
CA ALA A 121 -16.26 13.96 3.46
C ALA A 121 -14.82 13.97 3.98
N LEU A 122 -13.96 13.03 3.54
CA LEU A 122 -12.52 13.03 3.87
C LEU A 122 -11.82 14.29 3.37
N TYR A 123 -12.12 14.69 2.15
CA TYR A 123 -11.53 15.88 1.55
C TYR A 123 -11.89 17.14 2.35
N PHE A 124 -13.15 17.31 2.71
CA PHE A 124 -13.60 18.44 3.51
C PHE A 124 -13.07 18.39 4.94
N ALA A 125 -13.10 17.23 5.60
CA ALA A 125 -12.59 17.08 6.96
C ALA A 125 -11.06 17.33 7.07
N SER A 126 -10.34 17.27 5.96
CA SER A 126 -8.89 17.44 5.97
C SER A 126 -8.43 18.81 6.48
N HIS A 127 -9.24 19.87 6.41
CA HIS A 127 -8.90 21.18 6.96
C HIS A 127 -8.76 21.16 8.49
N GLN A 128 -9.39 20.20 9.16
CA GLN A 128 -9.28 20.02 10.61
C GLN A 128 -8.03 19.21 11.02
N MET A 129 -7.24 18.73 10.05
CA MET A 129 -6.04 17.98 10.34
C MET A 129 -4.93 18.90 10.86
N THR A 130 -4.41 18.56 12.04
CA THR A 130 -3.30 19.28 12.71
C THR A 130 -1.99 18.51 12.69
N ARG A 131 -1.94 17.40 11.98
CA ARG A 131 -0.78 16.50 11.93
C ARG A 131 -0.27 16.35 10.51
N PRO A 132 1.05 16.32 10.30
CA PRO A 132 2.13 16.24 11.29
C PRO A 132 2.32 17.55 12.09
N ARG A 133 2.79 17.41 13.34
CA ARG A 133 3.20 18.57 14.18
C ARG A 133 4.52 19.15 13.66
N GLY A 134 4.76 20.41 13.93
CA GLY A 134 5.96 21.11 13.43
C GLY A 134 5.92 21.28 11.91
N TRP A 135 4.73 21.49 11.35
CA TRP A 135 4.55 21.77 9.93
C TRP A 135 5.19 23.12 9.59
N SER A 136 6.19 23.10 8.71
CA SER A 136 6.96 24.27 8.30
C SER A 136 6.73 24.68 6.85
N GLU A 137 5.83 23.96 6.15
CA GLU A 137 5.57 24.22 4.75
C GLU A 137 4.71 25.48 4.54
N PRO A 138 4.82 26.16 3.40
CA PRO A 138 4.07 27.37 3.11
C PRO A 138 2.57 27.14 2.87
N PHE A 139 2.11 25.92 2.93
CA PHE A 139 0.71 25.53 2.75
C PHE A 139 0.19 24.73 3.93
N SER A 140 -1.12 24.75 4.17
CA SER A 140 -1.73 24.10 5.34
C SER A 140 -1.67 22.56 5.28
N VAL A 141 -1.69 21.94 6.46
CA VAL A 141 -1.80 20.47 6.60
C VAL A 141 -3.04 19.93 5.88
N GLY A 142 -4.13 20.70 5.88
CA GLY A 142 -5.34 20.33 5.15
C GLY A 142 -5.12 20.26 3.63
N ARG A 143 -4.41 21.23 3.05
CA ARG A 143 -4.05 21.25 1.63
C ARG A 143 -3.18 20.04 1.26
N TYR A 144 -2.22 19.71 2.09
CA TYR A 144 -1.41 18.51 1.97
C TYR A 144 -2.25 17.21 1.95
N TRP A 145 -3.16 17.02 2.91
CA TRP A 145 -3.99 15.83 2.96
C TRP A 145 -4.95 15.74 1.76
N ARG A 146 -5.50 16.86 1.31
CA ARG A 146 -6.33 16.90 0.09
C ARG A 146 -5.56 16.39 -1.12
N SER A 147 -4.36 16.89 -1.33
CA SER A 147 -3.50 16.45 -2.45
C SER A 147 -3.10 14.97 -2.33
N ALA A 148 -2.76 14.50 -1.13
CA ALA A 148 -2.46 13.09 -0.89
C ALA A 148 -3.66 12.19 -1.19
N LEU A 149 -4.87 12.54 -0.73
CA LEU A 149 -6.10 11.79 -1.01
C LEU A 149 -6.35 11.66 -2.51
N VAL A 150 -6.20 12.76 -3.26
CA VAL A 150 -6.38 12.79 -4.72
C VAL A 150 -5.38 11.87 -5.41
N VAL A 151 -4.12 11.90 -5.01
CA VAL A 151 -3.06 11.05 -5.60
C VAL A 151 -3.29 9.57 -5.27
N PHE A 152 -3.65 9.24 -4.01
CA PHE A 152 -4.00 7.87 -3.64
C PHE A 152 -5.22 7.34 -4.40
N PHE A 153 -6.24 8.16 -4.57
CA PHE A 153 -7.44 7.78 -5.30
C PHE A 153 -7.17 7.55 -6.79
N ASN A 154 -6.36 8.39 -7.42
CA ASN A 154 -6.12 8.32 -8.86
C ASN A 154 -5.10 7.25 -9.26
N TYR A 155 -4.11 6.92 -8.41
CA TYR A 155 -3.05 5.98 -8.78
C TYR A 155 -2.97 4.75 -7.88
N GLY A 156 -3.75 4.69 -6.81
CA GLY A 156 -3.76 3.56 -5.89
C GLY A 156 -2.39 3.22 -5.32
N LEU A 157 -1.59 4.22 -5.02
CA LEU A 157 -0.20 4.06 -4.59
C LEU A 157 -0.06 3.32 -3.26
N ASP A 158 1.05 2.64 -3.08
CA ASP A 158 1.44 2.14 -1.78
C ASP A 158 1.92 3.31 -0.89
N THR A 159 1.69 3.22 0.41
CA THR A 159 2.03 4.28 1.37
C THR A 159 3.49 4.73 1.26
N GLY A 160 4.41 3.79 1.08
CA GLY A 160 5.84 4.09 0.97
C GLY A 160 6.24 4.78 -0.34
N THR A 161 5.39 4.74 -1.38
CA THR A 161 5.61 5.48 -2.63
C THR A 161 5.27 6.96 -2.46
N VAL A 162 4.31 7.29 -1.58
CA VAL A 162 3.90 8.68 -1.34
C VAL A 162 4.75 9.31 -0.25
N TRP A 163 4.99 8.58 0.84
CA TRP A 163 5.71 9.08 2.01
C TRP A 163 6.97 8.28 2.28
N ARG A 164 8.05 8.97 2.59
CA ARG A 164 9.23 8.35 3.15
C ARG A 164 8.85 7.68 4.49
N THR A 165 9.12 6.39 4.61
CA THR A 165 9.05 5.67 5.88
C THR A 165 10.44 5.14 6.22
N GLU A 166 10.66 4.66 7.44
CA GLU A 166 11.93 4.05 7.85
C GLU A 166 12.37 2.89 6.94
N THR A 167 11.39 2.20 6.35
CA THR A 167 11.62 1.04 5.48
C THR A 167 11.54 1.34 3.98
N PHE A 168 11.11 2.57 3.59
CA PHE A 168 10.91 2.95 2.19
C PHE A 168 11.46 4.35 1.93
N HIS A 169 12.49 4.42 1.12
CA HIS A 169 13.28 5.63 0.92
C HIS A 169 13.07 6.34 -0.43
N GLU A 170 12.13 5.88 -1.24
CA GLU A 170 11.87 6.47 -2.56
C GLU A 170 10.46 7.12 -2.63
N PRO A 171 10.19 8.22 -1.92
CA PRO A 171 8.94 8.96 -2.08
C PRO A 171 8.91 9.63 -3.46
N ILE A 172 7.70 10.01 -3.90
CA ILE A 172 7.57 10.86 -5.10
C ILE A 172 8.26 12.19 -4.82
N ARG A 173 9.23 12.55 -5.67
CA ARG A 173 10.02 13.79 -5.60
C ARG A 173 9.56 14.80 -6.63
N CYS A 174 9.98 16.06 -6.50
CA CYS A 174 9.63 17.12 -7.44
C CYS A 174 10.07 16.77 -8.88
N ARG A 175 11.27 16.22 -9.07
CA ARG A 175 11.74 15.73 -10.38
C ARG A 175 10.90 14.63 -11.02
N HIS A 176 10.01 14.00 -10.26
CA HIS A 176 9.12 12.95 -10.75
C HIS A 176 7.84 13.50 -11.39
N VAL A 177 7.67 14.82 -11.40
CA VAL A 177 6.59 15.51 -12.09
C VAL A 177 7.15 16.12 -13.37
N SER A 178 6.59 15.74 -14.49
CA SER A 178 6.84 16.42 -15.77
C SER A 178 5.58 17.21 -16.14
N TRP A 179 5.77 18.51 -16.39
CA TRP A 179 4.69 19.37 -16.88
C TRP A 179 4.54 19.34 -18.40
N ASP A 180 5.45 18.64 -19.09
CA ASP A 180 5.41 18.48 -20.54
C ASP A 180 4.22 17.65 -20.98
N ARG A 181 3.71 17.94 -22.16
CA ARG A 181 2.64 17.14 -22.77
C ARG A 181 3.12 15.79 -23.22
N GLN A 182 4.35 15.69 -23.68
CA GLN A 182 4.99 14.44 -24.07
C GLN A 182 5.32 13.60 -22.84
N SER A 183 5.13 12.29 -22.98
CA SER A 183 5.58 11.36 -21.95
C SER A 183 7.11 11.34 -21.90
N PRO A 184 7.72 11.35 -20.68
CA PRO A 184 9.14 11.05 -20.55
C PRO A 184 9.50 9.62 -20.97
N ASP A 185 8.52 8.71 -20.98
CA ASP A 185 8.65 7.35 -21.50
C ASP A 185 8.42 7.36 -23.02
N ARG A 186 9.47 7.06 -23.79
CA ARG A 186 9.45 7.07 -25.26
C ARG A 186 8.52 6.02 -25.87
N GLU A 187 8.14 4.99 -25.12
CA GLU A 187 7.20 3.97 -25.56
C GLU A 187 5.75 4.46 -25.50
N VAL A 188 5.48 5.52 -24.73
CA VAL A 188 4.15 6.10 -24.57
C VAL A 188 4.00 7.25 -25.57
N LYS A 189 3.17 7.04 -26.58
CA LYS A 189 2.93 8.01 -27.67
C LYS A 189 1.84 9.04 -27.36
N GLU A 190 1.04 8.75 -26.34
CA GLU A 190 -0.05 9.62 -25.92
C GLU A 190 0.49 10.92 -25.30
N GLN A 191 -0.24 12.02 -25.54
CA GLN A 191 0.06 13.33 -24.98
C GLN A 191 -0.91 13.64 -23.84
N SER A 192 -0.40 14.01 -22.67
CA SER A 192 -1.21 14.50 -21.55
C SER A 192 -1.23 16.01 -21.51
N PRO A 193 -2.38 16.68 -21.58
CA PRO A 193 -2.45 18.13 -21.44
C PRO A 193 -2.08 18.63 -20.04
N TRP A 194 -2.00 17.74 -19.07
CA TRP A 194 -1.76 18.02 -17.65
C TRP A 194 -0.42 17.51 -17.14
N GLY A 195 0.45 16.97 -18.02
CA GLY A 195 1.75 16.43 -17.66
C GLY A 195 1.68 14.99 -17.13
N TRP A 196 2.79 14.56 -16.52
CA TRP A 196 3.04 13.18 -16.17
C TRP A 196 3.60 13.06 -14.76
N LEU A 197 3.24 11.96 -14.08
CA LEU A 197 3.76 11.59 -12.79
C LEU A 197 4.55 10.29 -12.91
N PHE A 198 5.80 10.33 -12.48
CA PHE A 198 6.63 9.14 -12.34
C PHE A 198 6.57 8.63 -10.91
N TYR A 199 6.49 7.32 -10.77
CA TYR A 199 6.71 6.64 -9.49
C TYR A 199 7.20 5.22 -9.69
N ARG A 200 7.88 4.69 -8.68
CA ARG A 200 8.34 3.31 -8.68
C ARG A 200 7.57 2.51 -7.63
N ARG A 201 7.13 1.33 -8.02
CA ARG A 201 6.49 0.43 -7.08
C ARG A 201 7.55 -0.30 -6.26
N LEU A 202 7.57 -0.07 -4.96
CA LEU A 202 8.61 -0.57 -4.06
C LEU A 202 8.73 -2.09 -4.02
N LYS A 203 7.60 -2.80 -4.07
CA LYS A 203 7.60 -4.26 -3.99
C LYS A 203 8.18 -4.95 -5.22
N THR A 204 8.04 -4.38 -6.39
CA THR A 204 8.41 -4.98 -7.68
C THR A 204 9.48 -4.19 -8.42
N HIS A 205 9.88 -3.03 -7.89
CA HIS A 205 10.75 -2.04 -8.51
C HIS A 205 10.30 -1.57 -9.91
N LYS A 206 9.08 -1.94 -10.32
CA LYS A 206 8.52 -1.52 -11.59
C LYS A 206 8.29 0.00 -11.58
N ALA A 207 8.82 0.66 -12.60
CA ALA A 207 8.65 2.08 -12.85
C ALA A 207 7.35 2.33 -13.64
N PHE A 208 6.71 3.45 -13.36
CA PHE A 208 5.50 3.89 -14.06
C PHE A 208 5.59 5.36 -14.39
N TYR A 209 5.29 5.70 -15.64
CA TYR A 209 4.89 7.03 -16.07
C TYR A 209 3.38 7.03 -16.26
N ARG A 210 2.68 7.87 -15.55
CA ARG A 210 1.22 7.96 -15.62
C ARG A 210 0.81 9.38 -15.97
N PRO A 211 -0.15 9.59 -16.89
CA PRO A 211 -0.66 10.92 -17.17
C PRO A 211 -1.30 11.50 -15.91
N MET A 212 -1.18 12.79 -15.71
CA MET A 212 -2.02 13.50 -14.76
C MET A 212 -3.33 13.88 -15.45
N ASN A 213 -4.45 13.66 -14.78
CA ASN A 213 -5.69 14.33 -15.16
C ASN A 213 -5.73 15.73 -14.54
N ARG A 214 -6.69 16.55 -14.97
CA ARG A 214 -6.81 17.94 -14.52
C ARG A 214 -6.85 18.09 -12.99
N THR A 215 -7.51 17.16 -12.30
CA THR A 215 -7.65 17.18 -10.84
C THR A 215 -6.31 16.92 -10.14
N VAL A 216 -5.58 15.89 -10.56
CA VAL A 216 -4.25 15.59 -10.01
C VAL A 216 -3.27 16.72 -10.27
N HIS A 217 -3.24 17.24 -11.50
CA HIS A 217 -2.41 18.38 -11.87
C HIS A 217 -2.61 19.58 -10.93
N ALA A 218 -3.88 19.99 -10.74
CA ALA A 218 -4.21 21.11 -9.88
C ALA A 218 -3.75 20.89 -8.43
N HIS A 219 -3.93 19.69 -7.89
CA HIS A 219 -3.53 19.36 -6.52
C HIS A 219 -2.02 19.27 -6.32
N ILE A 220 -1.28 18.72 -7.27
CA ILE A 220 0.19 18.68 -7.19
C ILE A 220 0.74 20.11 -7.31
N LYS A 221 0.26 20.88 -8.28
CA LYS A 221 0.68 22.29 -8.44
C LYS A 221 0.41 23.13 -7.20
N ASN A 222 -0.68 22.85 -6.49
CA ASN A 222 -1.09 23.60 -5.30
C ASN A 222 -0.20 23.37 -4.06
N ILE A 223 0.61 22.30 -4.04
CA ILE A 223 1.53 21.97 -2.93
C ILE A 223 3.00 22.00 -3.36
N MET A 224 3.27 22.22 -4.62
CA MET A 224 4.63 22.26 -5.15
C MET A 224 5.09 23.71 -5.21
N PRO A 225 6.28 24.07 -4.71
CA PRO A 225 6.85 25.40 -4.87
C PRO A 225 7.02 25.80 -6.34
N ASP A 226 7.11 27.08 -6.63
CA ASP A 226 7.38 27.56 -7.99
C ASP A 226 8.79 27.19 -8.47
N ASP A 227 9.78 27.18 -7.56
CA ASP A 227 11.15 26.72 -7.81
C ASP A 227 11.49 25.58 -6.83
N PRO A 228 11.06 24.35 -7.14
CA PRO A 228 11.24 23.24 -6.22
C PRO A 228 12.65 22.63 -6.34
N ASP A 229 13.26 22.29 -5.21
CA ASP A 229 14.39 21.36 -5.21
C ASP A 229 13.96 20.04 -5.88
N PRO A 230 14.61 19.62 -6.99
CA PRO A 230 14.26 18.39 -7.71
C PRO A 230 14.27 17.12 -6.83
N GLU A 231 15.11 17.10 -5.80
CA GLU A 231 15.26 15.96 -4.87
C GLU A 231 14.29 16.03 -3.69
N ALA A 232 13.63 17.16 -3.47
CA ALA A 232 12.65 17.28 -2.40
C ALA A 232 11.45 16.36 -2.64
N PRO A 233 10.96 15.64 -1.62
CA PRO A 233 9.73 14.87 -1.74
C PRO A 233 8.52 15.82 -1.81
N ILE A 234 7.57 15.54 -2.72
CA ILE A 234 6.34 16.34 -2.86
C ILE A 234 5.48 16.21 -1.61
N PHE A 235 5.43 15.00 -1.02
CA PHE A 235 4.64 14.73 0.16
C PHE A 235 5.57 14.60 1.38
N LEU A 236 5.81 15.72 2.04
CA LEU A 236 6.64 15.82 3.23
C LEU A 236 5.91 15.30 4.48
N GLY A 237 6.65 14.96 5.51
CA GLY A 237 6.10 14.78 6.86
C GLY A 237 5.14 13.61 7.08
N GLY A 238 4.95 12.72 6.12
CA GLY A 238 4.12 11.52 6.29
C GLY A 238 4.66 10.51 7.31
N GLY A 239 5.92 10.63 7.70
CA GLY A 239 6.84 9.73 8.35
C GLY A 239 6.25 8.74 9.35
N THR A 240 5.87 9.17 10.54
CA THR A 240 5.45 8.24 11.58
C THR A 240 3.95 7.99 11.57
N ARG A 241 3.54 6.71 11.45
CA ARG A 241 2.16 6.22 11.64
C ARG A 241 1.11 6.81 10.68
N PRO A 242 1.31 6.77 9.35
CA PRO A 242 0.36 7.36 8.39
C PRO A 242 -1.05 6.75 8.48
N ASN A 243 -1.18 5.46 8.77
CA ASN A 243 -2.48 4.81 8.99
C ASN A 243 -3.20 5.33 10.25
N LYS A 244 -2.48 5.72 11.32
CA LYS A 244 -3.11 6.33 12.50
C LYS A 244 -3.68 7.70 12.13
N ARG A 245 -2.96 8.49 11.36
CA ARG A 245 -3.40 9.80 10.88
C ARG A 245 -4.61 9.68 9.96
N PHE A 246 -4.58 8.70 9.04
CA PHE A 246 -5.73 8.43 8.18
C PHE A 246 -6.99 8.02 8.97
N ARG A 247 -6.83 7.22 10.03
CA ARG A 247 -7.94 6.90 10.96
C ARG A 247 -8.49 8.15 11.65
N THR A 248 -7.62 9.06 12.07
CA THR A 248 -8.06 10.36 12.62
C THR A 248 -8.86 11.13 11.59
N LEU A 249 -8.42 11.19 10.34
CA LEU A 249 -9.15 11.85 9.26
C LEU A 249 -10.51 11.20 8.99
N CYS A 250 -10.60 9.87 9.01
CA CYS A 250 -11.89 9.15 8.90
C CYS A 250 -12.84 9.54 10.04
N GLY A 251 -12.33 9.62 11.27
CA GLY A 251 -13.13 10.07 12.43
C GLY A 251 -13.64 11.50 12.27
N LEU A 252 -12.78 12.43 11.84
CA LEU A 252 -13.17 13.82 11.55
C LEU A 252 -14.22 13.92 10.43
N ALA A 253 -14.15 13.01 9.48
CA ALA A 253 -15.12 12.92 8.37
C ALA A 253 -16.43 12.20 8.74
N GLY A 254 -16.58 11.74 9.98
CA GLY A 254 -17.75 10.97 10.42
C GLY A 254 -17.85 9.56 9.81
N ILE A 255 -16.73 9.04 9.28
CA ILE A 255 -16.69 7.72 8.64
C ILE A 255 -16.39 6.65 9.70
N GLY A 256 -17.41 5.87 10.03
CA GLY A 256 -17.30 4.74 10.95
C GLY A 256 -16.37 3.63 10.45
N PRO A 257 -15.95 2.72 11.33
CA PRO A 257 -15.12 1.58 10.93
C PRO A 257 -15.88 0.64 9.98
N LYS A 258 -15.14 -0.13 9.21
CA LYS A 258 -15.68 -1.23 8.40
C LYS A 258 -16.20 -2.32 9.33
N THR A 259 -17.38 -2.86 9.03
CA THR A 259 -17.94 -3.97 9.78
C THR A 259 -17.80 -5.26 8.96
N ASN A 260 -17.28 -6.30 9.56
CA ASN A 260 -17.35 -7.65 9.01
C ASN A 260 -18.81 -8.11 9.08
N ILE A 261 -19.37 -8.51 7.94
CA ILE A 261 -20.80 -8.87 7.85
C ILE A 261 -21.10 -10.14 8.64
N GLU A 262 -20.15 -11.10 8.68
CA GLU A 262 -20.37 -12.40 9.35
C GLU A 262 -20.14 -12.33 10.86
N THR A 263 -19.11 -11.59 11.30
CA THR A 263 -18.71 -11.58 12.71
C THR A 263 -19.12 -10.32 13.46
N GLY A 264 -19.61 -9.29 12.78
CA GLY A 264 -19.87 -7.97 13.37
C GLY A 264 -18.59 -7.21 13.79
N GLU A 265 -17.41 -7.79 13.59
CA GLU A 265 -16.13 -7.20 14.00
C GLU A 265 -15.88 -5.88 13.27
N LYS A 266 -15.50 -4.86 14.03
CA LYS A 266 -15.18 -3.53 13.51
C LYS A 266 -13.70 -3.41 13.17
N GLN A 267 -13.40 -3.05 11.93
CA GLN A 267 -12.04 -2.85 11.45
C GLN A 267 -11.83 -1.39 11.00
N PRO A 268 -10.75 -0.73 11.44
CA PRO A 268 -10.48 0.64 11.04
C PRO A 268 -10.13 0.71 9.55
N TRP A 269 -10.44 1.83 8.91
CA TRP A 269 -9.94 2.18 7.60
C TRP A 269 -8.43 2.41 7.66
N VAL A 270 -7.74 1.98 6.60
CA VAL A 270 -6.30 2.19 6.41
C VAL A 270 -6.03 2.75 5.01
N LEU A 271 -4.90 3.40 4.82
CA LEU A 271 -4.53 4.00 3.51
C LEU A 271 -4.57 2.99 2.36
N ARG A 272 -4.27 1.73 2.64
CA ARG A 272 -4.40 0.67 1.63
C ARG A 272 -5.83 0.49 1.10
N ASP A 273 -6.84 0.90 1.85
CA ASP A 273 -8.21 0.82 1.38
C ASP A 273 -8.50 1.88 0.30
N LEU A 274 -7.76 3.01 0.27
CA LEU A 274 -7.78 3.94 -0.87
C LEU A 274 -7.29 3.28 -2.16
N ARG A 275 -6.31 2.36 -2.06
CA ARG A 275 -5.89 1.58 -3.23
C ARG A 275 -6.97 0.63 -3.72
N LYS A 276 -7.75 0.03 -2.81
CA LYS A 276 -8.90 -0.79 -3.19
C LYS A 276 -10.01 0.08 -3.79
N THR A 277 -10.22 1.26 -3.21
CA THR A 277 -11.16 2.27 -3.73
C THR A 277 -10.79 2.67 -5.16
N CYS A 278 -9.54 3.00 -5.40
CA CYS A 278 -8.99 3.26 -6.73
C CYS A 278 -9.30 2.10 -7.69
N ALA A 279 -8.97 0.86 -7.32
CA ALA A 279 -9.24 -0.32 -8.16
C ALA A 279 -10.71 -0.44 -8.53
N THR A 280 -11.60 -0.33 -7.54
CA THR A 280 -13.06 -0.46 -7.74
C THR A 280 -13.57 0.58 -8.74
N TYR A 281 -13.22 1.86 -8.55
CA TYR A 281 -13.70 2.92 -9.44
C TYR A 281 -13.14 2.84 -10.84
N TYR A 282 -11.90 2.36 -10.99
CA TYR A 282 -11.34 2.14 -12.32
C TYR A 282 -12.01 0.98 -13.05
N ASP A 283 -12.25 -0.14 -12.38
CA ASP A 283 -12.90 -1.30 -13.01
C ASP A 283 -14.39 -1.05 -13.29
N GLU A 284 -15.06 -0.22 -12.48
CA GLU A 284 -16.43 0.25 -12.77
C GLU A 284 -16.44 1.20 -13.99
N HIS A 285 -15.42 2.02 -14.17
CA HIS A 285 -15.35 3.03 -15.24
C HIS A 285 -14.82 2.47 -16.55
N VAL A 286 -13.70 1.76 -16.48
CA VAL A 286 -13.05 1.09 -17.63
C VAL A 286 -12.63 -0.30 -17.15
N PRO A 287 -13.37 -1.36 -17.47
CA PRO A 287 -13.08 -2.71 -17.02
C PRO A 287 -11.63 -3.12 -17.23
N GLU A 288 -11.06 -3.82 -16.26
CA GLU A 288 -9.68 -4.32 -16.22
C GLU A 288 -8.56 -3.25 -16.17
N SER A 289 -8.88 -1.96 -16.20
CA SER A 289 -7.87 -0.90 -16.17
C SER A 289 -7.12 -0.84 -14.84
N SER A 290 -7.75 -1.27 -13.74
CA SER A 290 -7.12 -1.29 -12.42
C SER A 290 -5.86 -2.15 -12.37
N VAL A 291 -5.82 -3.25 -13.11
CA VAL A 291 -4.66 -4.17 -13.19
C VAL A 291 -3.42 -3.43 -13.66
N GLU A 292 -3.57 -2.63 -14.73
CA GLU A 292 -2.46 -1.86 -15.29
C GLU A 292 -2.11 -0.66 -14.41
N ILE A 293 -3.10 0.09 -13.93
CA ILE A 293 -2.88 1.27 -13.09
C ILE A 293 -2.18 0.90 -11.79
N LEU A 294 -2.61 -0.19 -11.16
CA LEU A 294 -2.00 -0.69 -9.92
C LEU A 294 -0.70 -1.48 -10.15
N GLY A 295 -0.35 -1.78 -11.39
CA GLY A 295 0.84 -2.55 -11.72
C GLY A 295 0.79 -3.98 -11.19
N HIS A 296 -0.39 -4.60 -11.18
CA HIS A 296 -0.52 -6.01 -10.87
C HIS A 296 -0.04 -6.83 -12.08
N SER A 297 0.56 -8.00 -11.83
CA SER A 297 0.79 -8.97 -12.89
C SER A 297 -0.57 -9.47 -13.37
N ALA A 298 -0.86 -9.26 -14.64
CA ALA A 298 -2.05 -9.84 -15.26
C ALA A 298 -1.95 -11.38 -15.22
N GLY A 299 -3.01 -12.03 -14.82
CA GLY A 299 -3.10 -13.50 -14.88
C GLY A 299 -3.23 -13.94 -16.34
N GLY A 300 -2.34 -14.85 -16.78
CA GLY A 300 -2.39 -15.45 -18.10
C GLY A 300 -1.31 -14.96 -19.09
N VAL A 301 -0.94 -15.85 -20.00
CA VAL A 301 0.14 -15.63 -21.01
C VAL A 301 -0.25 -14.51 -21.98
N THR A 302 -1.49 -14.47 -22.44
CA THR A 302 -2.02 -13.48 -23.38
C THR A 302 -1.84 -12.05 -22.86
N TYR A 303 -2.16 -11.84 -21.57
CA TYR A 303 -2.04 -10.52 -20.97
C TYR A 303 -0.61 -10.08 -20.70
N ARG A 304 0.33 -11.02 -20.53
CA ARG A 304 1.74 -10.71 -20.27
C ARG A 304 2.51 -10.35 -21.51
N HIS A 305 2.17 -10.94 -22.64
CA HIS A 305 3.00 -10.90 -23.84
C HIS A 305 2.35 -10.20 -25.05
N TYR A 306 1.02 -10.15 -25.11
CA TYR A 306 0.33 -9.68 -26.31
C TYR A 306 -0.55 -8.43 -26.11
N ALA A 307 -0.86 -8.04 -24.88
CA ALA A 307 -1.71 -6.88 -24.64
C ALA A 307 -0.89 -5.65 -24.24
N HIS A 308 -0.80 -4.68 -25.13
CA HIS A 308 -0.27 -3.36 -24.81
C HIS A 308 -1.33 -2.54 -24.07
N ARG A 309 -1.21 -2.40 -22.74
CA ARG A 309 -2.23 -1.83 -21.87
C ARG A 309 -2.00 -0.37 -21.48
N ALA A 310 -0.89 0.23 -21.88
CA ALA A 310 -0.60 1.63 -21.60
C ALA A 310 -1.72 2.57 -22.09
N PRO A 311 -2.27 2.43 -23.31
CA PRO A 311 -3.38 3.24 -23.79
C PRO A 311 -4.66 3.06 -22.96
N LEU A 312 -4.91 1.84 -22.44
CA LEU A 312 -6.06 1.59 -21.57
C LEU A 312 -5.93 2.35 -20.25
N ALA A 313 -4.76 2.30 -19.61
CA ALA A 313 -4.48 3.05 -18.39
C ALA A 313 -4.54 4.55 -18.63
N PHE A 314 -3.99 5.03 -19.74
CA PHE A 314 -4.05 6.45 -20.14
C PHE A 314 -5.50 6.91 -20.23
N ARG A 315 -6.32 6.24 -21.05
CA ARG A 315 -7.74 6.58 -21.22
C ARG A 315 -8.48 6.56 -19.88
N ALA A 316 -8.30 5.51 -19.08
CA ALA A 316 -8.96 5.38 -17.81
C ALA A 316 -8.61 6.53 -16.84
N ILE A 317 -7.34 6.91 -16.73
CA ILE A 317 -6.90 8.00 -15.84
C ILE A 317 -7.46 9.35 -16.33
N MET A 318 -7.43 9.60 -17.64
CA MET A 318 -7.87 10.87 -18.19
C MET A 318 -9.38 11.08 -18.08
N THR A 319 -10.16 10.01 -18.08
CA THR A 319 -11.62 10.08 -18.08
C THR A 319 -12.29 9.68 -16.78
N LEU A 320 -11.54 9.23 -15.75
CA LEU A 320 -12.11 8.80 -14.45
C LEU A 320 -12.94 9.93 -13.82
N PRO A 321 -14.25 9.68 -13.56
CA PRO A 321 -15.10 10.64 -12.89
C PRO A 321 -14.66 10.88 -11.45
N GLN A 322 -14.14 12.08 -11.19
CA GLN A 322 -13.63 12.46 -9.88
C GLN A 322 -14.75 12.72 -8.86
N PRO A 323 -14.55 12.43 -7.56
CA PRO A 323 -15.39 12.99 -6.51
C PRO A 323 -15.51 14.50 -6.65
N SER A 324 -16.70 15.07 -6.42
CA SER A 324 -16.95 16.49 -6.67
C SER A 324 -16.03 17.42 -5.88
N ALA A 325 -15.71 17.07 -4.63
CA ALA A 325 -14.78 17.82 -3.81
C ALA A 325 -13.36 17.79 -4.38
N PHE A 326 -12.90 16.66 -4.93
CA PHE A 326 -11.58 16.55 -5.54
C PHE A 326 -11.47 17.44 -6.79
N ALA A 327 -12.52 17.49 -7.58
CA ALA A 327 -12.57 18.28 -8.80
C ALA A 327 -12.70 19.80 -8.54
N ALA A 328 -13.07 20.21 -7.32
CA ALA A 328 -13.35 21.61 -7.01
C ALA A 328 -12.18 22.54 -7.29
N LEU A 329 -10.97 22.19 -6.81
CA LEU A 329 -9.75 22.96 -7.03
C LEU A 329 -9.48 23.20 -8.53
N SER A 330 -9.61 22.18 -9.36
CA SER A 330 -9.38 22.28 -10.80
C SER A 330 -10.42 23.12 -11.53
N LYS A 331 -11.56 23.42 -10.89
CA LYS A 331 -12.63 24.30 -11.39
C LYS A 331 -12.53 25.73 -10.84
N GLY A 332 -11.48 26.08 -10.14
CA GLY A 332 -11.28 27.41 -9.56
C GLY A 332 -11.97 27.63 -8.21
N PHE A 333 -12.48 26.57 -7.58
CA PHE A 333 -13.11 26.63 -6.26
C PHE A 333 -12.11 26.30 -5.13
N ASP A 334 -10.94 26.92 -5.14
CA ASP A 334 -9.96 26.69 -4.08
C ASP A 334 -10.51 27.19 -2.74
N GLY A 335 -10.47 26.30 -1.74
CA GLY A 335 -10.93 26.60 -0.39
C GLY A 335 -12.44 26.80 -0.23
N GLN A 336 -13.28 26.52 -1.23
CA GLN A 336 -14.72 26.59 -1.13
C GLN A 336 -15.42 25.25 -1.31
N CYS A 337 -16.45 25.01 -0.53
CA CYS A 337 -17.36 23.88 -0.75
C CYS A 337 -18.12 24.10 -2.07
N PRO A 338 -18.07 23.19 -3.05
CA PRO A 338 -18.77 23.38 -4.32
C PRO A 338 -20.31 23.34 -4.17
N CYS A 339 -20.84 22.78 -3.08
CA CYS A 339 -22.27 22.71 -2.84
C CYS A 339 -22.83 23.91 -2.06
N CYS A 340 -22.11 24.43 -1.06
CA CYS A 340 -22.59 25.52 -0.20
C CYS A 340 -21.74 26.80 -0.30
N ARG A 341 -20.67 26.83 -1.11
CA ARG A 341 -19.73 27.93 -1.32
C ARG A 341 -19.06 28.46 -0.05
N ARG A 342 -19.22 27.81 1.09
CA ARG A 342 -18.50 28.19 2.31
C ARG A 342 -17.00 28.02 2.07
N ARG A 343 -16.23 29.04 2.38
CA ARG A 343 -14.76 28.97 2.40
C ARG A 343 -14.35 28.02 3.52
N PHE A 344 -13.45 27.09 3.22
CA PHE A 344 -12.74 26.40 4.27
C PHE A 344 -11.82 27.44 4.90
N ALA A 345 -11.96 27.69 6.18
CA ALA A 345 -11.02 28.52 6.88
C ALA A 345 -9.65 27.87 6.70
N ASP A 346 -8.77 28.54 5.97
CA ASP A 346 -7.35 28.23 5.99
C ASP A 346 -6.87 28.62 7.38
N GLY A 347 -6.85 27.66 8.30
CA GLY A 347 -6.29 27.81 9.63
C GLY A 347 -4.80 27.56 9.59
#